data_9f229ee6b384f437aea66ec18af8bee0
#
_entry.id   9f229ee6b384f437aea66ec18af8bee0
#
_cell.length_a   1.000
_cell.length_b   1.000
_cell.length_c   1.000
_cell.angle_alpha   90.00
_cell.angle_beta   90.00
_cell.angle_gamma   90.00
#
_symmetry.space_group_name_H-M   'P 1'
#
loop_
_entity.id
_entity.type
_entity.pdbx_description
1 polymer ?
#
loop_
_entity_poly.entity_id
_entity_poly.type
_entity_poly.pdbx_seq_one_letter_code
_entity_poly.pdbx_strand_id
1 'polypeptide(L)'
;IDFPAHFIKEGKTSEYYGAEQLMFPLCVIDVTAKVAEDVHYAVTVEDIKEYEAKYGPIPDGAFVALRTDWSKNWPSMDAISGIAEDGSENFPRWSMPALQYIYEERNAAANGHETLDTDASALACEAGDLACERYVLAKGKLQIEVLNNLDKVAPAGAILVAAWPRIEGASGMPVRVFDIKKKK
;
A
#
# COMPACT_ATOMS: atom_id res chain seq x y z
N ILE A 1 1.47 0.76 -9.66
CA ILE A 1 1.53 2.06 -8.99
C ILE A 1 0.46 2.98 -9.55
N ASP A 2 -0.19 3.72 -8.64
CA ASP A 2 -1.21 4.70 -8.97
C ASP A 2 -0.75 6.09 -8.60
N PHE A 3 -1.02 7.00 -9.53
CA PHE A 3 -0.78 8.42 -9.39
C PHE A 3 -2.11 9.14 -9.09
N PRO A 4 -2.10 10.35 -8.52
CA PRO A 4 -3.33 11.09 -8.20
C PRO A 4 -4.36 11.14 -9.34
N ALA A 5 -3.91 11.23 -10.59
CA ALA A 5 -4.78 11.25 -11.76
C ALA A 5 -5.62 9.97 -11.96
N HIS A 6 -5.31 8.88 -11.24
CA HIS A 6 -6.08 7.65 -11.34
C HIS A 6 -7.53 7.84 -10.85
N PHE A 7 -7.72 8.62 -9.78
CA PHE A 7 -9.03 8.95 -9.20
C PHE A 7 -9.40 10.43 -9.27
N ILE A 8 -8.42 11.31 -9.39
CA ILE A 8 -8.64 12.75 -9.30
C ILE A 8 -8.44 13.38 -10.69
N LYS A 9 -9.50 13.94 -11.26
CA LYS A 9 -9.55 14.48 -12.63
C LYS A 9 -8.38 15.42 -12.98
N GLU A 10 -7.97 16.29 -12.05
CA GLU A 10 -6.86 17.23 -12.23
C GLU A 10 -5.62 16.79 -11.44
N GLY A 11 -5.56 15.50 -11.09
CA GLY A 11 -4.43 14.91 -10.36
C GLY A 11 -3.17 14.83 -11.21
N LYS A 12 -2.02 14.75 -10.55
CA LYS A 12 -0.75 14.56 -11.24
C LYS A 12 -0.65 13.17 -11.86
N THR A 13 -0.08 13.10 -13.04
CA THR A 13 0.28 11.89 -13.78
C THR A 13 1.79 11.59 -13.64
N SER A 14 2.27 10.47 -14.15
CA SER A 14 3.62 9.96 -13.90
C SER A 14 4.75 10.91 -14.28
N GLU A 15 4.58 11.75 -15.28
CA GLU A 15 5.60 12.69 -15.77
C GLU A 15 5.89 13.84 -14.80
N TYR A 16 5.02 14.09 -13.83
CA TYR A 16 5.23 15.13 -12.82
C TYR A 16 6.18 14.70 -11.69
N TYR A 17 6.60 13.42 -11.66
CA TYR A 17 7.45 12.88 -10.62
C TYR A 17 8.88 12.70 -11.13
N GLY A 18 9.85 13.33 -10.46
CA GLY A 18 11.26 13.26 -10.77
C GLY A 18 11.96 12.04 -10.17
N ALA A 19 13.22 11.84 -10.51
CA ALA A 19 14.01 10.71 -10.02
C ALA A 19 14.20 10.73 -8.50
N GLU A 20 14.16 11.91 -7.86
CA GLU A 20 14.23 12.10 -6.42
C GLU A 20 13.04 11.51 -5.67
N GLN A 21 11.92 11.25 -6.38
CA GLN A 21 10.68 10.70 -5.83
C GLN A 21 10.55 9.18 -6.04
N LEU A 22 11.61 8.52 -6.51
CA LEU A 22 11.65 7.06 -6.71
C LEU A 22 12.15 6.29 -5.50
N MET A 23 12.67 6.98 -4.47
CA MET A 23 13.34 6.36 -3.32
C MET A 23 12.69 6.82 -2.01
N PHE A 24 12.39 5.87 -1.13
CA PHE A 24 11.68 6.13 0.11
C PHE A 24 12.31 5.35 1.28
N PRO A 25 12.40 5.91 2.49
CA PRO A 25 12.56 5.08 3.68
C PRO A 25 11.44 4.04 3.72
N LEU A 26 11.77 2.76 3.91
CA LEU A 26 10.77 1.68 3.91
C LEU A 26 10.37 1.30 5.32
N CYS A 27 9.07 1.26 5.57
CA CYS A 27 8.44 0.70 6.76
C CYS A 27 7.50 -0.45 6.35
N VAL A 28 7.61 -1.63 6.96
CA VAL A 28 6.73 -2.77 6.69
C VAL A 28 5.92 -3.09 7.94
N ILE A 29 4.63 -2.79 7.89
CA ILE A 29 3.66 -3.12 8.94
C ILE A 29 3.20 -4.56 8.72
N ASP A 30 3.53 -5.45 9.63
CA ASP A 30 3.21 -6.89 9.53
C ASP A 30 1.96 -7.20 10.37
N VAL A 31 0.87 -7.54 9.70
CA VAL A 31 -0.40 -7.95 10.31
C VAL A 31 -0.76 -9.39 9.98
N THR A 32 0.18 -10.19 9.50
CA THR A 32 -0.05 -11.56 9.02
C THR A 32 -0.75 -12.45 10.05
N ALA A 33 -0.40 -12.34 11.34
CA ALA A 33 -1.05 -13.11 12.41
C ALA A 33 -2.53 -12.74 12.56
N LYS A 34 -2.87 -11.46 12.43
CA LYS A 34 -4.26 -10.97 12.54
C LYS A 34 -5.09 -11.35 11.31
N VAL A 35 -4.47 -11.31 10.12
CA VAL A 35 -5.11 -11.78 8.88
C VAL A 35 -5.37 -13.28 8.89
N ALA A 36 -4.50 -14.08 9.53
CA ALA A 36 -4.72 -15.52 9.69
C ALA A 36 -5.95 -15.85 10.57
N GLU A 37 -6.33 -14.95 11.48
CA GLU A 37 -7.52 -15.06 12.33
C GLU A 37 -8.77 -14.48 11.65
N ASP A 38 -8.61 -13.40 10.89
CA ASP A 38 -9.68 -12.71 10.18
C ASP A 38 -9.19 -12.21 8.81
N VAL A 39 -9.64 -12.87 7.74
CA VAL A 39 -9.29 -12.50 6.36
C VAL A 39 -9.74 -11.07 5.98
N HIS A 40 -10.77 -10.55 6.66
CA HIS A 40 -11.27 -9.18 6.45
C HIS A 40 -10.52 -8.13 7.27
N TYR A 41 -9.41 -8.50 7.91
CA TYR A 41 -8.70 -7.61 8.81
C TYR A 41 -8.32 -6.29 8.13
N ALA A 42 -8.74 -5.18 8.76
CA ALA A 42 -8.31 -3.85 8.39
C ALA A 42 -7.23 -3.38 9.37
N VAL A 43 -6.05 -3.02 8.84
CA VAL A 43 -4.97 -2.50 9.69
C VAL A 43 -5.44 -1.29 10.51
N THR A 44 -5.07 -1.24 11.78
CA THR A 44 -5.48 -0.21 12.74
C THR A 44 -4.35 0.77 13.04
N VAL A 45 -4.68 1.89 13.66
CA VAL A 45 -3.69 2.84 14.19
C VAL A 45 -2.83 2.18 15.28
N GLU A 46 -3.42 1.27 16.05
CA GLU A 46 -2.72 0.52 17.10
C GLU A 46 -1.64 -0.38 16.52
N ASP A 47 -1.88 -1.05 15.39
CA ASP A 47 -0.87 -1.84 14.69
C ASP A 47 0.34 -0.99 14.30
N ILE A 48 0.08 0.22 13.81
CA ILE A 48 1.15 1.15 13.43
C ILE A 48 1.92 1.61 14.68
N LYS A 49 1.24 1.91 15.78
CA LYS A 49 1.90 2.27 17.04
C LYS A 49 2.70 1.11 17.64
N GLU A 50 2.22 -0.13 17.54
CA GLU A 50 2.98 -1.33 17.92
C GLU A 50 4.25 -1.47 17.09
N TYR A 51 4.16 -1.23 15.78
CA TYR A 51 5.33 -1.16 14.90
C TYR A 51 6.31 -0.06 15.38
N GLU A 52 5.82 1.16 15.60
CA GLU A 52 6.65 2.29 16.03
C GLU A 52 7.32 2.05 17.40
N ALA A 53 6.63 1.42 18.32
CA ALA A 53 7.20 1.07 19.62
C ALA A 53 8.39 0.10 19.50
N LYS A 54 8.38 -0.76 18.48
CA LYS A 54 9.41 -1.77 18.25
C LYS A 54 10.57 -1.29 17.38
N TYR A 55 10.28 -0.47 16.37
CA TYR A 55 11.25 -0.13 15.32
C TYR A 55 11.56 1.37 15.25
N GLY A 56 10.91 2.19 16.03
CA GLY A 56 10.98 3.65 15.99
C GLY A 56 9.89 4.27 15.12
N PRO A 57 9.70 5.59 15.21
CA PRO A 57 8.65 6.29 14.48
C PRO A 57 8.83 6.14 12.97
N ILE A 58 7.72 6.12 12.24
CA ILE A 58 7.73 6.16 10.77
C ILE A 58 8.44 7.45 10.33
N PRO A 59 9.53 7.35 9.52
CA PRO A 59 10.24 8.54 9.05
C PRO A 59 9.39 9.42 8.13
N ASP A 60 9.65 10.71 8.15
CA ASP A 60 9.11 11.65 7.17
C ASP A 60 9.41 11.17 5.74
N GLY A 61 8.43 11.26 4.85
CA GLY A 61 8.56 10.82 3.46
C GLY A 61 8.66 9.30 3.26
N ALA A 62 8.31 8.47 4.25
CA ALA A 62 8.39 7.01 4.14
C ALA A 62 7.38 6.44 3.14
N PHE A 63 7.74 5.29 2.58
CA PHE A 63 6.80 4.32 2.00
C PHE A 63 6.39 3.34 3.08
N VAL A 64 5.09 3.24 3.34
CA VAL A 64 4.55 2.33 4.34
C VAL A 64 3.86 1.16 3.65
N ALA A 65 4.48 -0.02 3.72
CA ALA A 65 3.96 -1.26 3.14
C ALA A 65 3.16 -2.05 4.18
N LEU A 66 1.99 -2.53 3.80
CA LEU A 66 1.16 -3.44 4.59
C LEU A 66 1.46 -4.88 4.18
N ARG A 67 2.06 -5.66 5.06
CA ARG A 67 2.31 -7.08 4.87
C ARG A 67 1.18 -7.90 5.45
N THR A 68 0.56 -8.71 4.61
CA THR A 68 -0.58 -9.58 4.91
C THR A 68 -0.33 -11.04 4.54
N ASP A 69 0.76 -11.30 3.81
CA ASP A 69 1.08 -12.55 3.12
C ASP A 69 0.04 -12.91 2.01
N TRP A 70 -0.82 -11.98 1.62
CA TRP A 70 -1.82 -12.17 0.56
C TRP A 70 -1.18 -12.48 -0.79
N SER A 71 0.01 -11.94 -1.05
CA SER A 71 0.80 -12.21 -2.26
C SER A 71 1.13 -13.69 -2.46
N LYS A 72 1.06 -14.53 -1.42
CA LYS A 72 1.26 -15.99 -1.51
C LYS A 72 0.16 -16.71 -2.28
N ASN A 73 -0.97 -16.05 -2.51
CA ASN A 73 -2.04 -16.55 -3.38
C ASN A 73 -1.67 -16.53 -4.87
N TRP A 74 -0.64 -15.75 -5.26
CA TRP A 74 -0.13 -15.70 -6.61
C TRP A 74 0.50 -17.05 -7.03
N PRO A 75 0.32 -17.56 -8.28
CA PRO A 75 -0.25 -16.87 -9.46
C PRO A 75 -1.75 -17.15 -9.70
N SER A 76 -2.50 -17.68 -8.75
CA SER A 76 -3.94 -17.93 -8.94
C SER A 76 -4.70 -16.58 -8.91
N MET A 77 -5.27 -16.18 -10.03
CA MET A 77 -6.10 -14.97 -10.09
C MET A 77 -7.34 -15.11 -9.21
N ASP A 78 -7.97 -16.28 -9.17
CA ASP A 78 -9.13 -16.53 -8.33
C ASP A 78 -8.79 -16.38 -6.84
N ALA A 79 -7.61 -16.89 -6.42
CA ALA A 79 -7.19 -16.80 -5.03
C ALA A 79 -6.76 -15.35 -4.65
N ILE A 80 -6.07 -14.62 -5.55
CA ILE A 80 -5.61 -13.26 -5.25
C ILE A 80 -6.74 -12.24 -5.28
N SER A 81 -7.78 -12.46 -6.10
CA SER A 81 -8.97 -11.61 -6.11
C SER A 81 -9.82 -11.77 -4.84
N GLY A 82 -9.66 -12.88 -4.13
CA GLY A 82 -10.39 -13.13 -2.90
C GLY A 82 -11.90 -13.25 -3.06
N ILE A 83 -12.39 -13.50 -4.30
CA ILE A 83 -13.82 -13.63 -4.57
C ILE A 83 -14.32 -14.96 -4.02
N ALA A 84 -15.29 -14.91 -3.09
CA ALA A 84 -15.97 -16.06 -2.55
C ALA A 84 -17.04 -16.57 -3.52
N GLU A 85 -17.61 -17.77 -3.24
CA GLU A 85 -18.67 -18.37 -4.07
C GLU A 85 -19.93 -17.50 -4.20
N ASP A 86 -20.20 -16.66 -3.20
CA ASP A 86 -21.32 -15.72 -3.20
C ASP A 86 -21.02 -14.40 -3.93
N GLY A 87 -19.80 -14.27 -4.49
CA GLY A 87 -19.35 -13.09 -5.23
C GLY A 87 -18.80 -11.97 -4.32
N SER A 88 -18.78 -12.16 -3.01
CA SER A 88 -18.12 -11.21 -2.10
C SER A 88 -16.61 -11.30 -2.24
N GLU A 89 -15.93 -10.18 -2.14
CA GLU A 89 -14.47 -10.12 -2.14
C GLU A 89 -13.96 -10.05 -0.70
N ASN A 90 -13.03 -10.93 -0.37
CA ASN A 90 -12.56 -11.18 0.97
C ASN A 90 -11.04 -11.10 0.99
N PHE A 91 -10.49 -9.93 1.35
CA PHE A 91 -9.06 -9.74 1.53
C PHE A 91 -8.74 -8.69 2.61
N PRO A 92 -7.56 -8.74 3.22
CA PRO A 92 -7.12 -7.76 4.20
C PRO A 92 -6.88 -6.40 3.53
N ARG A 93 -6.98 -5.30 4.33
CA ARG A 93 -7.03 -3.96 3.77
C ARG A 93 -6.41 -2.89 4.67
N TRP A 94 -6.23 -1.72 4.10
CA TRP A 94 -6.06 -0.50 4.86
C TRP A 94 -7.39 -0.06 5.50
N SER A 95 -7.29 0.61 6.65
CA SER A 95 -8.42 1.36 7.21
C SER A 95 -8.20 2.86 7.00
N MET A 96 -9.29 3.62 6.88
CA MET A 96 -9.20 5.07 6.76
C MET A 96 -8.45 5.73 7.93
N PRO A 97 -8.69 5.36 9.21
CA PRO A 97 -7.92 5.91 10.33
C PRO A 97 -6.42 5.61 10.24
N ALA A 98 -6.03 4.41 9.77
CA ALA A 98 -4.63 4.04 9.61
C ALA A 98 -3.95 4.88 8.51
N LEU A 99 -4.62 5.08 7.38
CA LEU A 99 -4.13 5.96 6.31
C LEU A 99 -4.01 7.41 6.76
N GLN A 100 -5.02 7.93 7.48
CA GLN A 100 -4.94 9.27 8.06
C GLN A 100 -3.75 9.41 8.99
N TYR A 101 -3.52 8.43 9.85
CA TYR A 101 -2.39 8.44 10.77
C TYR A 101 -1.03 8.51 10.05
N ILE A 102 -0.80 7.66 9.05
CA ILE A 102 0.48 7.67 8.33
C ILE A 102 0.68 8.94 7.49
N TYR A 103 -0.37 9.53 6.96
CA TYR A 103 -0.25 10.72 6.11
C TYR A 103 -0.32 12.03 6.87
N GLU A 104 -1.15 12.14 7.89
CA GLU A 104 -1.36 13.41 8.61
C GLU A 104 -0.45 13.55 9.84
N GLU A 105 -0.14 12.42 10.52
CA GLU A 105 0.69 12.42 11.72
C GLU A 105 2.16 12.06 11.45
N ARG A 106 2.45 11.37 10.34
CA ARG A 106 3.79 10.87 10.01
C ARG A 106 4.32 11.38 8.68
N ASN A 107 3.50 12.12 7.93
CA ASN A 107 3.85 12.68 6.63
C ASN A 107 4.47 11.65 5.67
N ALA A 108 3.93 10.42 5.64
CA ALA A 108 4.36 9.42 4.68
C ALA A 108 4.20 9.93 3.23
N ALA A 109 5.08 9.50 2.34
CA ALA A 109 5.02 9.87 0.92
C ALA A 109 4.11 8.94 0.11
N ALA A 110 4.05 7.66 0.48
CA ALA A 110 3.31 6.64 -0.24
C ALA A 110 2.94 5.47 0.68
N ASN A 111 1.97 4.68 0.28
CA ASN A 111 1.65 3.38 0.87
C ASN A 111 1.66 2.27 -0.18
N GLY A 112 1.63 1.04 0.29
CA GLY A 112 1.42 -0.11 -0.58
C GLY A 112 0.94 -1.33 0.19
N HIS A 113 0.48 -2.34 -0.55
CA HIS A 113 -0.10 -3.57 -0.01
C HIS A 113 0.02 -4.73 -0.99
N GLU A 114 -0.32 -5.94 -0.53
CA GLU A 114 -0.21 -7.17 -1.32
C GLU A 114 -1.54 -7.54 -2.02
N THR A 115 -2.63 -6.83 -1.73
CA THR A 115 -3.97 -7.03 -2.29
C THR A 115 -4.16 -6.24 -3.59
N LEU A 116 -5.28 -6.49 -4.30
CA LEU A 116 -5.62 -5.80 -5.54
C LEU A 116 -6.08 -4.36 -5.31
N ASP A 117 -6.75 -4.10 -4.19
CA ASP A 117 -7.26 -2.78 -3.83
C ASP A 117 -6.86 -2.38 -2.41
N THR A 118 -6.85 -1.09 -2.15
CA THR A 118 -6.59 -0.47 -0.84
C THR A 118 -7.74 -0.70 0.13
N ASP A 119 -8.98 -0.64 -0.38
CA ASP A 119 -10.22 -0.84 0.35
C ASP A 119 -10.60 -2.32 0.42
N ALA A 120 -11.43 -2.68 1.39
CA ALA A 120 -12.16 -3.95 1.30
C ALA A 120 -13.25 -3.80 0.26
N SER A 121 -13.16 -4.63 -0.74
CA SER A 121 -14.08 -4.57 -1.86
C SER A 121 -15.53 -4.81 -1.48
N ALA A 122 -15.84 -5.72 -0.54
CA ALA A 122 -17.21 -5.91 -0.09
C ALA A 122 -17.86 -4.59 0.38
N LEU A 123 -17.14 -3.81 1.20
CA LEU A 123 -17.62 -2.49 1.65
C LEU A 123 -17.57 -1.44 0.54
N ALA A 124 -16.55 -1.47 -0.31
CA ALA A 124 -16.41 -0.58 -1.45
C ALA A 124 -17.50 -0.84 -2.50
N CYS A 125 -17.81 -2.10 -2.81
CA CYS A 125 -18.90 -2.47 -3.70
C CYS A 125 -20.27 -2.04 -3.15
N GLU A 126 -20.51 -2.22 -1.86
CA GLU A 126 -21.74 -1.77 -1.21
C GLU A 126 -21.88 -0.23 -1.23
N ALA A 127 -20.78 0.48 -0.98
CA ALA A 127 -20.73 1.94 -1.01
C ALA A 127 -20.66 2.51 -2.44
N GLY A 128 -20.28 1.70 -3.44
CA GLY A 128 -19.96 2.15 -4.79
C GLY A 128 -18.74 3.08 -4.82
N ASP A 129 -17.80 2.89 -3.88
CA ASP A 129 -16.70 3.83 -3.66
C ASP A 129 -15.48 3.19 -2.99
N LEU A 130 -14.31 3.32 -3.62
CA LEU A 130 -13.00 3.00 -3.07
C LEU A 130 -12.48 4.20 -2.25
N ALA A 131 -13.07 4.42 -1.09
CA ALA A 131 -12.89 5.64 -0.30
C ALA A 131 -11.45 5.82 0.22
N CYS A 132 -10.78 4.72 0.62
CA CYS A 132 -9.40 4.76 1.10
C CYS A 132 -8.44 5.09 -0.05
N GLU A 133 -8.59 4.44 -1.19
CA GLU A 133 -7.78 4.72 -2.38
C GLU A 133 -7.97 6.16 -2.85
N ARG A 134 -9.22 6.59 -2.99
CA ARG A 134 -9.49 7.99 -3.35
C ARG A 134 -8.91 8.98 -2.35
N TYR A 135 -8.95 8.68 -1.05
CA TYR A 135 -8.33 9.52 -0.04
C TYR A 135 -6.82 9.67 -0.27
N VAL A 136 -6.10 8.57 -0.47
CA VAL A 136 -4.66 8.57 -0.74
C VAL A 136 -4.34 9.45 -1.94
N LEU A 137 -5.01 9.21 -3.06
CA LEU A 137 -4.74 9.91 -4.32
C LEU A 137 -5.18 11.38 -4.28
N ALA A 138 -6.27 11.70 -3.57
CA ALA A 138 -6.70 13.09 -3.34
C ALA A 138 -5.72 13.89 -2.46
N LYS A 139 -4.98 13.23 -1.57
CA LYS A 139 -3.88 13.84 -0.82
C LYS A 139 -2.62 14.08 -1.67
N GLY A 140 -2.64 13.73 -2.95
CA GLY A 140 -1.48 13.84 -3.84
C GLY A 140 -0.39 12.79 -3.56
N LYS A 141 -0.74 11.72 -2.86
CA LYS A 141 0.17 10.63 -2.49
C LYS A 141 0.14 9.53 -3.56
N LEU A 142 1.09 8.61 -3.49
CA LEU A 142 1.22 7.46 -4.37
C LEU A 142 0.84 6.20 -3.62
N GLN A 143 0.32 5.20 -4.37
CA GLN A 143 0.14 3.85 -3.82
C GLN A 143 0.66 2.79 -4.76
N ILE A 144 1.06 1.65 -4.21
CA ILE A 144 1.51 0.49 -4.98
C ILE A 144 0.76 -0.73 -4.48
N GLU A 145 0.03 -1.35 -5.36
CA GLU A 145 -0.75 -2.56 -5.14
C GLU A 145 0.02 -3.81 -5.55
N VAL A 146 -0.47 -4.96 -5.12
CA VAL A 146 0.06 -6.28 -5.51
C VAL A 146 1.56 -6.40 -5.24
N LEU A 147 2.05 -5.84 -4.14
CA LEU A 147 3.41 -6.04 -3.68
C LEU A 147 3.65 -7.52 -3.37
N ASN A 148 4.87 -7.97 -3.60
CA ASN A 148 5.27 -9.35 -3.31
C ASN A 148 6.57 -9.38 -2.52
N ASN A 149 6.84 -10.52 -1.85
CA ASN A 149 8.06 -10.78 -1.08
C ASN A 149 8.29 -9.84 0.13
N LEU A 150 7.24 -9.23 0.70
CA LEU A 150 7.37 -8.42 1.90
C LEU A 150 7.88 -9.24 3.12
N ASP A 151 7.70 -10.57 3.09
CA ASP A 151 8.27 -11.51 4.05
C ASP A 151 9.80 -11.57 4.05
N LYS A 152 10.45 -11.13 2.97
CA LYS A 152 11.91 -11.12 2.78
C LYS A 152 12.56 -9.78 3.10
N VAL A 153 11.75 -8.78 3.36
CA VAL A 153 12.19 -7.39 3.61
C VAL A 153 12.27 -7.14 5.11
N ALA A 154 13.28 -6.37 5.54
CA ALA A 154 13.37 -5.94 6.93
C ALA A 154 12.23 -4.96 7.26
N PRO A 155 11.61 -5.05 8.45
CA PRO A 155 10.51 -4.16 8.81
C PRO A 155 10.89 -2.68 8.83
N ALA A 156 12.16 -2.35 9.07
CA ALA A 156 12.68 -0.98 9.09
C ALA A 156 14.15 -0.92 8.64
N GLY A 157 14.62 0.28 8.27
CA GLY A 157 16.01 0.56 7.95
C GLY A 157 16.45 0.21 6.52
N ALA A 158 15.52 -0.19 5.67
CA ALA A 158 15.73 -0.33 4.23
C ALA A 158 15.27 0.93 3.48
N ILE A 159 15.71 1.07 2.24
CA ILE A 159 15.20 2.05 1.28
C ILE A 159 14.45 1.28 0.20
N LEU A 160 13.20 1.64 -0.04
CA LEU A 160 12.44 1.16 -1.18
C LEU A 160 12.79 2.00 -2.40
N VAL A 161 13.02 1.35 -3.53
CA VAL A 161 13.12 1.98 -4.84
C VAL A 161 11.95 1.50 -5.69
N ALA A 162 11.11 2.43 -6.14
CA ALA A 162 10.03 2.15 -7.08
C ALA A 162 10.39 2.81 -8.43
N ALA A 163 10.71 1.98 -9.42
CA ALA A 163 11.21 2.45 -10.71
C ALA A 163 10.12 2.39 -11.78
N TRP A 164 9.63 3.55 -12.18
CA TRP A 164 8.67 3.69 -13.28
C TRP A 164 9.16 4.66 -14.35
N PRO A 165 8.75 4.48 -15.62
CA PRO A 165 9.02 5.44 -16.68
C PRO A 165 8.13 6.70 -16.53
N ARG A 166 8.62 7.84 -17.01
CA ARG A 166 7.84 9.07 -17.12
C ARG A 166 7.03 9.04 -18.39
N ILE A 167 5.75 8.68 -18.29
CA ILE A 167 4.83 8.59 -19.43
C ILE A 167 3.81 9.71 -19.32
N GLU A 168 3.73 10.56 -20.34
CA GLU A 168 2.77 11.67 -20.38
C GLU A 168 1.32 11.14 -20.28
N GLY A 169 0.55 11.69 -19.35
CA GLY A 169 -0.85 11.35 -19.14
C GLY A 169 -1.10 10.00 -18.43
N ALA A 170 -0.06 9.25 -18.03
CA ALA A 170 -0.28 7.98 -17.36
C ALA A 170 -0.70 8.18 -15.89
N SER A 171 -1.89 7.68 -15.56
CA SER A 171 -2.47 7.73 -14.20
C SER A 171 -2.08 6.53 -13.34
N GLY A 172 -1.64 5.43 -13.94
CA GLY A 172 -1.17 4.21 -13.28
C GLY A 172 -0.40 3.33 -14.26
N MET A 173 0.45 2.44 -13.76
CA MET A 173 1.22 1.50 -14.57
C MET A 173 1.88 0.41 -13.73
N PRO A 174 2.29 -0.72 -14.34
CA PRO A 174 3.17 -1.66 -13.68
C PRO A 174 4.49 -1.00 -13.25
N VAL A 175 4.93 -1.30 -12.04
CA VAL A 175 6.16 -0.75 -11.47
C VAL A 175 7.07 -1.88 -10.97
N ARG A 176 8.37 -1.70 -11.12
CA ARG A 176 9.35 -2.56 -10.50
C ARG A 176 9.79 -1.97 -9.16
N VAL A 177 9.63 -2.78 -8.10
CA VAL A 177 9.94 -2.36 -6.72
C VAL A 177 11.01 -3.28 -6.14
N PHE A 178 12.00 -2.70 -5.47
CA PHE A 178 13.01 -3.45 -4.74
C PHE A 178 13.52 -2.68 -3.52
N ASP A 179 14.03 -3.39 -2.54
CA ASP A 179 14.65 -2.81 -1.36
C ASP A 179 16.19 -2.75 -1.47
N ILE A 180 16.75 -1.72 -0.90
CA ILE A 180 18.18 -1.59 -0.66
C ILE A 180 18.42 -1.56 0.84
N LYS A 181 19.23 -2.49 1.34
CA LYS A 181 19.59 -2.57 2.75
C LYS A 181 21.11 -2.64 2.94
N LYS A 182 21.59 -2.12 4.05
CA LYS A 182 22.99 -2.28 4.43
C LYS A 182 23.34 -3.78 4.52
N LYS A 183 24.40 -4.19 3.85
CA LYS A 183 24.98 -5.51 4.06
C LYS A 183 25.54 -5.56 5.48
N LYS A 184 25.12 -6.55 6.27
CA LYS A 184 25.70 -6.82 7.59
C LYS A 184 27.13 -7.30 7.46
#